data_5ddc7b2aa98450217ef0b77e68fbbef2
#
_entry.id   5ddc7b2aa98450217ef0b77e68fbbef2
#
_cell.length_a   1.000
_cell.length_b   1.000
_cell.length_c   1.000
_cell.angle_alpha   90.00
_cell.angle_beta   90.00
_cell.angle_gamma   90.00
#
_symmetry.space_group_name_H-M   'P 1'
#
loop_
_entity.id
_entity.type
_entity.pdbx_description
1 polymer ?
#
loop_
_entity_poly.entity_id
_entity_poly.type
_entity_poly.pdbx_seq_one_letter_code
_entity_poly.pdbx_strand_id
1 'polypeptide(L)'
;MKTRLALIVGGIAMLLAVVPVVAHHSFTAEFDITKSVKLTGTVTKMEWVNPHSWIWMDVTELCEGGLQAYTTKSFKCQPTNKAKRPNWGVELAGAAALGRLGWHKGGLKVGDMIVVEGSRARDGSTHANAHTVNTDGQVLDAGSSSGRRPE
;
A
#
# COMPACT_ATOMS: atom_id res chain seq x y z
N MET A 1 -16.77 27.03 -45.84
CA MET A 1 -17.57 26.50 -44.71
C MET A 1 -17.04 25.12 -44.21
N LYS A 2 -16.79 24.16 -45.10
CA LYS A 2 -16.35 22.77 -44.72
C LYS A 2 -15.01 22.73 -43.91
N THR A 3 -14.03 23.55 -44.25
CA THR A 3 -12.73 23.63 -43.56
C THR A 3 -12.82 24.20 -42.12
N ARG A 4 -13.68 25.20 -41.89
CA ARG A 4 -13.91 25.76 -40.56
C ARG A 4 -14.61 24.77 -39.64
N LEU A 5 -15.58 24.01 -40.18
CA LEU A 5 -16.29 22.96 -39.44
C LEU A 5 -15.33 21.81 -39.06
N ALA A 6 -14.44 21.39 -39.97
CA ALA A 6 -13.43 20.37 -39.69
C ALA A 6 -12.45 20.79 -38.58
N LEU A 7 -12.02 22.07 -38.54
CA LEU A 7 -11.16 22.59 -37.50
C LEU A 7 -11.85 22.65 -36.12
N ILE A 8 -13.16 23.03 -36.11
CA ILE A 8 -13.95 23.04 -34.86
C ILE A 8 -14.17 21.63 -34.34
N VAL A 9 -14.53 20.68 -35.20
CA VAL A 9 -14.75 19.28 -34.82
C VAL A 9 -13.43 18.65 -34.37
N GLY A 10 -12.29 18.93 -35.03
CA GLY A 10 -10.96 18.47 -34.61
C GLY A 10 -10.54 19.04 -33.25
N GLY A 11 -10.80 20.32 -33.01
CA GLY A 11 -10.51 20.97 -31.71
C GLY A 11 -11.36 20.40 -30.57
N ILE A 12 -12.65 20.14 -30.81
CA ILE A 12 -13.52 19.51 -29.79
C ILE A 12 -13.10 18.07 -29.53
N ALA A 13 -12.77 17.30 -30.56
CA ALA A 13 -12.27 15.93 -30.40
C ALA A 13 -10.97 15.88 -29.60
N MET A 14 -10.06 16.86 -29.77
CA MET A 14 -8.83 16.98 -29.02
C MET A 14 -9.05 17.38 -27.55
N LEU A 15 -10.06 18.21 -27.28
CA LEU A 15 -10.48 18.57 -25.91
C LEU A 15 -11.18 17.42 -25.19
N LEU A 16 -11.91 16.57 -25.91
CA LEU A 16 -12.57 15.37 -25.34
C LEU A 16 -11.58 14.21 -25.14
N ALA A 17 -10.42 14.23 -25.79
CA ALA A 17 -9.34 13.27 -25.60
C ALA A 17 -8.50 13.51 -24.33
N VAL A 18 -8.76 14.58 -23.57
CA VAL A 18 -8.28 14.72 -22.20
C VAL A 18 -9.14 13.79 -21.32
N VAL A 19 -8.96 12.48 -21.53
CA VAL A 19 -9.33 11.48 -20.53
C VAL A 19 -8.66 11.95 -19.24
N PRO A 20 -9.40 12.09 -18.11
CA PRO A 20 -8.74 12.32 -16.85
C PRO A 20 -7.74 11.18 -16.72
N VAL A 21 -6.45 11.50 -16.83
CA VAL A 21 -5.40 10.64 -16.34
C VAL A 21 -5.77 10.53 -14.87
N VAL A 22 -6.41 9.43 -14.50
CA VAL A 22 -6.57 9.06 -13.10
C VAL A 22 -5.14 9.07 -12.59
N ALA A 23 -4.78 10.19 -11.99
CA ALA A 23 -3.47 10.36 -11.41
C ALA A 23 -3.36 9.19 -10.44
N HIS A 24 -2.48 8.24 -10.74
CA HIS A 24 -2.05 7.30 -9.74
C HIS A 24 -1.62 8.18 -8.58
N HIS A 25 -2.39 8.16 -7.49
CA HIS A 25 -2.08 8.93 -6.31
C HIS A 25 -0.61 8.73 -6.03
N SER A 26 0.17 9.81 -6.02
CA SER A 26 1.59 9.62 -5.79
C SER A 26 1.73 9.07 -4.37
N PHE A 27 2.56 8.04 -4.18
CA PHE A 27 2.85 7.48 -2.86
C PHE A 27 3.00 8.60 -1.80
N THR A 28 3.75 9.65 -2.13
CA THR A 28 4.03 10.77 -1.23
C THR A 28 2.82 11.65 -0.92
N ALA A 29 1.73 11.56 -1.68
CA ALA A 29 0.48 12.25 -1.37
C ALA A 29 -0.30 11.52 -0.26
N GLU A 30 -0.24 10.19 -0.23
CA GLU A 30 -1.03 9.35 0.68
C GLU A 30 -0.24 8.85 1.88
N PHE A 31 1.05 8.52 1.69
CA PHE A 31 1.88 7.90 2.72
C PHE A 31 3.09 8.77 3.08
N ASP A 32 3.55 8.62 4.32
CA ASP A 32 4.67 9.36 4.86
C ASP A 32 5.88 8.45 5.10
N ILE A 33 6.86 8.52 4.20
CA ILE A 33 8.09 7.72 4.32
C ILE A 33 8.86 7.99 5.61
N THR A 34 8.66 9.15 6.24
CA THR A 34 9.31 9.50 7.51
C THR A 34 8.62 8.88 8.72
N LYS A 35 7.44 8.29 8.54
CA LYS A 35 6.66 7.62 9.58
C LYS A 35 6.60 6.12 9.31
N SER A 36 7.65 5.43 9.73
CA SER A 36 7.72 3.98 9.61
C SER A 36 6.79 3.29 10.60
N VAL A 37 6.09 2.26 10.15
CA VAL A 37 5.28 1.39 11.01
C VAL A 37 5.67 -0.06 10.83
N LYS A 38 5.60 -0.81 11.93
CA LYS A 38 5.64 -2.27 11.95
C LYS A 38 4.39 -2.76 12.65
N LEU A 39 3.58 -3.53 11.93
CA LEU A 39 2.28 -4.02 12.37
C LEU A 39 2.37 -5.53 12.54
N THR A 40 2.06 -6.04 13.73
CA THR A 40 1.88 -7.47 13.95
C THR A 40 0.40 -7.75 14.14
N GLY A 41 -0.15 -8.73 13.45
CA GLY A 41 -1.58 -9.02 13.54
C GLY A 41 -2.05 -10.18 12.68
N THR A 42 -3.36 -10.36 12.66
CA THR A 42 -4.04 -11.45 11.97
C THR A 42 -4.77 -10.94 10.73
N VAL A 43 -4.58 -11.58 9.60
CA VAL A 43 -5.27 -11.25 8.34
C VAL A 43 -6.77 -11.49 8.48
N THR A 44 -7.57 -10.47 8.15
CA THR A 44 -9.04 -10.54 8.12
C THR A 44 -9.59 -10.58 6.70
N LYS A 45 -8.84 -10.02 5.73
CA LYS A 45 -9.21 -10.04 4.31
C LYS A 45 -7.98 -9.84 3.44
N MET A 46 -7.96 -10.44 2.25
CA MET A 46 -7.00 -10.16 1.18
C MET A 46 -7.74 -9.79 -0.10
N GLU A 47 -7.43 -8.62 -0.66
CA GLU A 47 -7.93 -8.18 -1.96
C GLU A 47 -6.81 -8.29 -2.98
N TRP A 48 -6.92 -9.28 -3.87
CA TRP A 48 -5.94 -9.56 -4.91
C TRP A 48 -6.37 -8.93 -6.23
N VAL A 49 -6.07 -7.63 -6.40
CA VAL A 49 -6.57 -6.81 -7.50
C VAL A 49 -5.49 -5.87 -8.08
N ASN A 50 -5.76 -5.26 -9.22
CA ASN A 50 -4.98 -4.17 -9.80
C ASN A 50 -5.79 -2.86 -9.69
N PRO A 51 -5.18 -1.69 -9.57
CA PRO A 51 -3.73 -1.42 -9.58
C PRO A 51 -3.03 -1.71 -8.25
N HIS A 52 -3.73 -1.79 -7.12
CA HIS A 52 -3.20 -2.03 -5.79
C HIS A 52 -3.97 -3.14 -5.08
N SER A 53 -3.25 -4.14 -4.56
CA SER A 53 -3.80 -5.17 -3.69
C SER A 53 -3.83 -4.66 -2.24
N TRP A 54 -4.70 -5.23 -1.40
CA TRP A 54 -4.87 -4.82 -0.02
C TRP A 54 -4.90 -6.02 0.92
N ILE A 55 -4.20 -5.88 2.04
CA ILE A 55 -4.34 -6.76 3.20
C ILE A 55 -5.10 -5.98 4.27
N TRP A 56 -6.18 -6.54 4.77
CA TRP A 56 -6.86 -6.08 5.97
C TRP A 56 -6.46 -6.97 7.13
N MET A 57 -6.09 -6.38 8.27
CA MET A 57 -5.58 -7.14 9.40
C MET A 57 -5.97 -6.53 10.73
N ASP A 58 -6.30 -7.37 11.69
CA ASP A 58 -6.51 -6.98 13.08
C ASP A 58 -5.16 -6.90 13.79
N VAL A 59 -4.72 -5.69 14.10
CA VAL A 59 -3.38 -5.44 14.65
C VAL A 59 -3.36 -5.70 16.15
N THR A 60 -2.43 -6.55 16.59
CA THR A 60 -2.18 -6.89 18.00
C THR A 60 -1.07 -6.07 18.62
N GLU A 61 -0.10 -5.63 17.81
CA GLU A 61 1.00 -4.76 18.20
C GLU A 61 1.30 -3.75 17.11
N LEU A 62 1.39 -2.49 17.51
CA LEU A 62 1.80 -1.37 16.65
C LEU A 62 3.15 -0.85 17.11
N CYS A 63 4.11 -0.82 16.20
CA CYS A 63 5.40 -0.18 16.40
C CYS A 63 5.53 1.01 15.47
N GLU A 64 5.90 2.16 15.99
CA GLU A 64 6.12 3.39 15.23
C GLU A 64 7.57 3.85 15.32
N GLY A 65 8.09 4.40 14.23
CA GLY A 65 9.46 4.89 14.15
C GLY A 65 9.64 5.93 13.06
N GLY A 66 10.84 6.54 13.04
CA GLY A 66 11.23 7.48 12.00
C GLY A 66 11.75 6.77 10.73
N LEU A 67 12.23 7.56 9.77
CA LEU A 67 12.73 7.09 8.46
C LEU A 67 13.74 5.94 8.55
N GLN A 68 14.62 5.98 9.53
CA GLN A 68 15.67 4.96 9.70
C GLN A 68 15.32 3.82 10.66
N ALA A 69 14.05 3.76 11.13
CA ALA A 69 13.66 2.79 12.15
C ALA A 69 13.87 1.34 11.73
N TYR A 70 13.74 1.03 10.44
CA TYR A 70 13.98 -0.31 9.90
C TYR A 70 15.44 -0.72 9.98
N THR A 71 16.35 0.21 9.69
CA THR A 71 17.80 -0.03 9.72
C THR A 71 18.34 -0.05 11.16
N THR A 72 17.92 0.93 11.97
CA THR A 72 18.41 1.11 13.34
C THR A 72 17.65 0.27 14.38
N LYS A 73 16.56 -0.39 13.97
CA LYS A 73 15.63 -1.11 14.84
C LYS A 73 15.04 -0.25 15.97
N SER A 74 14.96 1.06 15.75
CA SER A 74 14.51 2.05 16.74
C SER A 74 13.00 2.28 16.71
N PHE A 75 12.21 1.20 16.78
CA PHE A 75 10.77 1.26 16.90
C PHE A 75 10.33 1.40 18.36
N LYS A 76 9.26 2.17 18.59
CA LYS A 76 8.52 2.19 19.85
C LYS A 76 7.27 1.35 19.66
N CYS A 77 7.20 0.21 20.31
CA CYS A 77 6.13 -0.77 20.17
C CYS A 77 5.17 -0.71 21.35
N GLN A 78 3.89 -0.87 21.07
CA GLN A 78 2.85 -0.98 22.08
C GLN A 78 1.78 -1.99 21.64
N PRO A 79 1.30 -2.85 22.57
CA PRO A 79 0.20 -3.74 22.28
C PRO A 79 -1.10 -2.93 22.09
N THR A 80 -1.94 -3.40 21.18
CA THR A 80 -3.26 -2.81 20.97
C THR A 80 -4.28 -3.35 21.99
N ASN A 81 -5.41 -2.66 22.13
CA ASN A 81 -6.46 -3.10 23.02
C ASN A 81 -7.06 -4.43 22.55
N LYS A 82 -6.94 -5.49 23.37
CA LYS A 82 -7.45 -6.84 23.04
C LYS A 82 -8.95 -6.90 22.80
N ALA A 83 -9.74 -6.04 23.46
CA ALA A 83 -11.19 -6.02 23.34
C ALA A 83 -11.67 -5.28 22.07
N LYS A 84 -10.84 -4.40 21.52
CA LYS A 84 -11.14 -3.62 20.30
C LYS A 84 -9.86 -3.44 19.49
N ARG A 85 -9.45 -4.49 18.80
CA ARG A 85 -8.28 -4.43 17.91
C ARG A 85 -8.56 -3.49 16.74
N PRO A 86 -7.67 -2.55 16.43
CA PRO A 86 -7.81 -1.73 15.24
C PRO A 86 -7.59 -2.60 14.00
N ASN A 87 -8.52 -2.52 13.05
CA ASN A 87 -8.35 -3.12 11.73
C ASN A 87 -7.59 -2.15 10.83
N TRP A 88 -6.49 -2.60 10.25
CA TRP A 88 -5.64 -1.82 9.38
C TRP A 88 -5.80 -2.28 7.93
N GLY A 89 -5.90 -1.29 7.01
CA GLY A 89 -5.76 -1.50 5.59
C GLY A 89 -4.31 -1.30 5.16
N VAL A 90 -3.71 -2.32 4.58
CA VAL A 90 -2.32 -2.31 4.13
C VAL A 90 -2.30 -2.43 2.62
N GLU A 91 -1.84 -1.36 1.95
CA GLU A 91 -1.69 -1.31 0.50
C GLU A 91 -0.41 -2.00 0.06
N LEU A 92 -0.52 -2.79 -1.01
CA LEU A 92 0.58 -3.44 -1.71
C LEU A 92 0.55 -3.06 -3.20
N ALA A 93 1.57 -3.48 -3.94
CA ALA A 93 1.52 -3.43 -5.40
C ALA A 93 0.32 -4.21 -5.96
N GLY A 94 -0.02 -3.94 -7.21
CA GLY A 94 -1.09 -4.67 -7.90
C GLY A 94 -0.76 -6.15 -8.08
N ALA A 95 -1.79 -6.96 -8.21
CA ALA A 95 -1.71 -8.42 -8.32
C ALA A 95 -0.68 -8.91 -9.35
N ALA A 96 -0.61 -8.25 -10.52
CA ALA A 96 0.36 -8.60 -11.57
C ALA A 96 1.81 -8.32 -11.15
N ALA A 97 2.08 -7.26 -10.38
CA ALA A 97 3.41 -6.94 -9.87
C ALA A 97 3.80 -7.90 -8.75
N LEU A 98 2.89 -8.16 -7.80
CA LEU A 98 3.09 -9.12 -6.72
C LEU A 98 3.43 -10.52 -7.24
N GLY A 99 2.75 -10.96 -8.31
CA GLY A 99 3.06 -12.26 -8.94
C GLY A 99 4.52 -12.37 -9.42
N ARG A 100 5.12 -11.27 -9.91
CA ARG A 100 6.55 -11.22 -10.28
C ARG A 100 7.49 -11.22 -9.08
N LEU A 101 7.01 -10.79 -7.91
CA LEU A 101 7.75 -10.77 -6.65
C LEU A 101 7.60 -12.08 -5.83
N GLY A 102 7.01 -13.11 -6.44
CA GLY A 102 6.87 -14.43 -5.81
C GLY A 102 5.57 -14.64 -5.03
N TRP A 103 4.67 -13.65 -5.02
CA TRP A 103 3.36 -13.84 -4.43
C TRP A 103 2.44 -14.65 -5.35
N HIS A 104 1.47 -15.34 -4.79
CA HIS A 104 0.42 -16.01 -5.55
C HIS A 104 -0.94 -15.83 -4.88
N LYS A 105 -1.99 -15.82 -5.69
CA LYS A 105 -3.37 -15.70 -5.20
C LYS A 105 -3.69 -16.85 -4.24
N GLY A 106 -4.16 -16.51 -3.04
CA GLY A 106 -4.47 -17.48 -1.99
C GLY A 106 -3.26 -18.00 -1.18
N GLY A 107 -2.05 -17.45 -1.42
CA GLY A 107 -0.87 -17.72 -0.59
C GLY A 107 -1.03 -17.18 0.83
N LEU A 108 -1.63 -16.00 0.97
CA LEU A 108 -2.01 -15.42 2.26
C LEU A 108 -3.51 -15.64 2.49
N LYS A 109 -3.88 -16.10 3.67
CA LYS A 109 -5.26 -16.49 4.03
C LYS A 109 -5.75 -15.71 5.24
N VAL A 110 -7.07 -15.60 5.35
CA VAL A 110 -7.71 -15.12 6.59
C VAL A 110 -7.32 -16.04 7.74
N GLY A 111 -6.90 -15.44 8.85
CA GLY A 111 -6.39 -16.13 10.03
C GLY A 111 -4.87 -16.23 10.12
N ASP A 112 -4.14 -15.97 9.04
CA ASP A 112 -2.68 -15.98 9.07
C ASP A 112 -2.14 -14.85 9.95
N MET A 113 -1.14 -15.18 10.76
CA MET A 113 -0.40 -14.19 11.55
C MET A 113 0.72 -13.63 10.71
N ILE A 114 0.76 -12.32 10.55
CA ILE A 114 1.76 -11.63 9.73
C ILE A 114 2.42 -10.46 10.47
N VAL A 115 3.60 -10.09 9.99
CA VAL A 115 4.27 -8.85 10.35
C VAL A 115 4.45 -8.03 9.08
N VAL A 116 3.90 -6.81 9.07
CA VAL A 116 4.03 -5.85 7.97
C VAL A 116 4.98 -4.74 8.39
N GLU A 117 5.95 -4.41 7.55
CA GLU A 117 6.74 -3.19 7.66
C GLU A 117 6.37 -2.25 6.52
N GLY A 118 6.13 -0.97 6.82
CA GLY A 118 5.64 -0.02 5.82
C GLY A 118 5.62 1.43 6.29
N SER A 119 5.08 2.29 5.45
CA SER A 119 4.91 3.73 5.71
C SER A 119 3.47 4.03 6.09
N ARG A 120 3.27 4.86 7.13
CA ARG A 120 1.95 5.23 7.63
C ARG A 120 1.24 6.21 6.69
N ALA A 121 -0.08 6.15 6.64
CA ALA A 121 -0.90 7.15 5.96
C ALA A 121 -0.74 8.54 6.60
N ARG A 122 -0.69 9.59 5.76
CA ARG A 122 -0.52 10.99 6.19
C ARG A 122 -1.69 11.53 6.96
N ASP A 123 -2.90 11.09 6.63
CA ASP A 123 -4.15 11.51 7.26
C ASP A 123 -4.33 10.98 8.69
N GLY A 124 -3.41 10.12 9.16
CA GLY A 124 -3.45 9.52 10.48
C GLY A 124 -4.42 8.34 10.61
N SER A 125 -5.07 7.93 9.52
CA SER A 125 -5.94 6.76 9.49
C SER A 125 -5.17 5.46 9.81
N THR A 126 -5.91 4.35 9.99
CA THR A 126 -5.34 3.01 10.14
C THR A 126 -5.00 2.40 8.78
N HIS A 127 -4.22 3.14 7.97
CA HIS A 127 -3.70 2.68 6.69
C HIS A 127 -2.18 2.77 6.65
N ALA A 128 -1.57 1.85 5.90
CA ALA A 128 -0.15 1.84 5.61
C ALA A 128 0.10 1.32 4.19
N ASN A 129 1.21 1.75 3.58
CA ASN A 129 1.74 1.12 2.37
C ASN A 129 2.87 0.18 2.78
N ALA A 130 2.74 -1.10 2.46
CA ALA A 130 3.71 -2.12 2.84
C ALA A 130 4.99 -2.03 2.00
N HIS A 131 6.13 -2.16 2.66
CA HIS A 131 7.42 -2.45 2.04
C HIS A 131 7.65 -3.96 2.02
N THR A 132 7.40 -4.62 3.14
CA THR A 132 7.53 -6.08 3.27
C THR A 132 6.40 -6.66 4.11
N VAL A 133 6.10 -7.92 3.82
CA VAL A 133 5.22 -8.76 4.64
C VAL A 133 5.97 -10.03 5.01
N ASN A 134 6.04 -10.32 6.30
CA ASN A 134 6.58 -11.57 6.82
C ASN A 134 5.41 -12.48 7.22
N THR A 135 5.40 -13.68 6.69
CA THR A 135 4.46 -14.75 7.02
C THR A 135 5.22 -16.07 7.13
N ASP A 136 5.01 -16.83 8.19
CA ASP A 136 5.66 -18.13 8.43
C ASP A 136 7.20 -18.09 8.31
N GLY A 137 7.82 -16.97 8.70
CA GLY A 137 9.26 -16.77 8.60
C GLY A 137 9.77 -16.40 7.21
N GLN A 138 8.91 -16.33 6.19
CA GLN A 138 9.25 -15.85 4.85
C GLN A 138 8.96 -14.35 4.74
N VAL A 139 9.96 -13.58 4.32
CA VAL A 139 9.81 -12.15 4.04
C VAL A 139 9.58 -11.95 2.55
N LEU A 140 8.43 -11.37 2.21
CA LEU A 140 8.02 -11.05 0.84
C LEU A 140 8.08 -9.54 0.61
N ASP A 141 8.63 -9.13 -0.53
CA ASP A 141 8.57 -7.74 -0.99
C ASP A 141 7.15 -7.38 -1.39
N ALA A 142 6.61 -6.29 -0.88
CA ALA A 142 5.24 -5.84 -1.14
C ALA A 142 5.12 -4.95 -2.38
N GLY A 143 6.22 -4.69 -3.09
CA GLY A 143 6.25 -3.88 -4.31
C GLY A 143 5.86 -2.42 -4.08
N SER A 144 6.19 -1.86 -2.91
CA SER A 144 5.91 -0.46 -2.58
C SER A 144 6.45 0.49 -3.64
N SER A 145 5.64 1.49 -4.01
CA SER A 145 6.07 2.58 -4.90
C SER A 145 6.95 3.63 -4.21
N SER A 146 7.22 3.49 -2.91
CA SER A 146 8.06 4.41 -2.13
C SER A 146 9.54 4.42 -2.54
N GLY A 147 9.92 3.57 -3.51
CA GLY A 147 11.33 3.34 -3.80
C GLY A 147 11.97 2.40 -2.76
N ARG A 148 13.13 1.85 -3.12
CA ARG A 148 13.88 0.92 -2.27
C ARG A 148 14.07 1.48 -0.86
N ARG A 149 14.09 0.58 0.11
CA ARG A 149 14.63 0.89 1.43
C ARG A 149 15.95 1.64 1.26
N PRO A 150 16.23 2.66 2.05
CA PRO A 150 17.62 3.09 2.22
C PRO A 150 18.37 1.87 2.75
N GLU A 151 19.37 1.41 1.99
CA GLU A 151 20.32 0.39 2.41
C GLU A 151 21.09 0.89 3.63
#